data_815e3ba1bed6d3417294b26aef2bd1b1
#
_entry.id   815e3ba1bed6d3417294b26aef2bd1b1
#
_cell.length_a   1.000
_cell.length_b   1.000
_cell.length_c   1.000
_cell.angle_alpha   90.00
_cell.angle_beta   90.00
_cell.angle_gamma   90.00
#
_symmetry.space_group_name_H-M   'P 1'
#
loop_
_entity.id
_entity.type
_entity.pdbx_description
1 polymer ?
#
loop_
_entity_poly.entity_id
_entity_poly.type
_entity_poly.pdbx_seq_one_letter_code
_entity_poly.pdbx_strand_id
1 'polypeptide(L)'
;MEHLHFKRSFFYSFIFLFFFNSSLAEEIDEIVVEANWREAKVIEEDSSVIILNKELLKNEPIKNFESLSYLIPNLNFSASDSRARYFQIRGIGERSGYQGTPNTSVGFLIDDIDYSGQGGIATTFDVDQIEVYRGPQGSRIGANALAGLIYIKTKDPTEEFEGTSEIMIGTYGTRSSGVAFGGPLSDNKDIKYRLAIRKDISDGFRKNIFLNKSDTSKKDETSLRLKVDWDLAKNSKLKFLISDIDLDDPADIWTIDGSLNTLSDRPGMDSQRTK
;
A
#
# COMPACT_ATOMS: atom_id res chain seq x y z
N MET A 1 25.52 -5.52 67.03
CA MET A 1 24.55 -4.77 66.21
C MET A 1 25.16 -4.12 64.97
N GLU A 2 26.45 -3.93 64.84
CA GLU A 2 27.13 -3.27 63.69
C GLU A 2 27.20 -4.15 62.43
N HIS A 3 27.26 -5.45 62.52
CA HIS A 3 27.34 -6.34 61.37
C HIS A 3 26.05 -6.40 60.53
N LEU A 4 24.91 -6.01 61.07
CA LEU A 4 23.63 -6.05 60.35
C LEU A 4 23.42 -4.82 59.47
N HIS A 5 23.97 -3.67 59.81
CA HIS A 5 23.88 -2.44 59.02
C HIS A 5 24.76 -2.46 57.78
N PHE A 6 25.92 -3.11 57.84
CA PHE A 6 26.82 -3.20 56.66
C PHE A 6 26.24 -4.08 55.55
N LYS A 7 25.60 -5.21 55.92
CA LYS A 7 24.94 -6.07 54.92
C LYS A 7 23.72 -5.44 54.27
N ARG A 8 22.95 -4.62 54.99
CA ARG A 8 21.80 -3.90 54.42
C ARG A 8 22.21 -2.80 53.43
N SER A 9 23.25 -2.04 53.78
CA SER A 9 23.76 -0.97 52.88
C SER A 9 24.32 -1.54 51.58
N PHE A 10 25.01 -2.69 51.63
CA PHE A 10 25.54 -3.34 50.42
C PHE A 10 24.43 -3.90 49.53
N PHE A 11 23.34 -4.39 50.13
CA PHE A 11 22.20 -4.93 49.40
C PHE A 11 21.40 -3.82 48.66
N TYR A 12 21.21 -2.68 49.29
CA TYR A 12 20.56 -1.52 48.62
C TYR A 12 21.45 -0.88 47.53
N SER A 13 22.76 -0.87 47.69
CA SER A 13 23.71 -0.42 46.67
C SER A 13 23.72 -1.35 45.45
N PHE A 14 23.56 -2.66 45.66
CA PHE A 14 23.48 -3.65 44.59
C PHE A 14 22.15 -3.57 43.82
N ILE A 15 21.04 -3.28 44.49
CA ILE A 15 19.73 -3.07 43.85
C ILE A 15 19.72 -1.78 43.04
N PHE A 16 20.39 -0.73 43.47
CA PHE A 16 20.46 0.54 42.74
C PHE A 16 21.30 0.43 41.46
N LEU A 17 22.27 -0.45 41.40
CA LEU A 17 23.07 -0.71 40.18
C LEU A 17 22.31 -1.47 39.07
N PHE A 18 21.22 -2.18 39.47
CA PHE A 18 20.40 -2.92 38.48
C PHE A 18 19.36 -2.06 37.76
N PHE A 19 19.13 -0.83 38.21
CA PHE A 19 18.15 0.09 37.60
C PHE A 19 18.77 1.09 36.61
N PHE A 20 20.08 1.03 36.39
CA PHE A 20 20.70 1.69 35.22
C PHE A 20 20.50 0.80 33.99
N ASN A 21 19.25 0.61 33.58
CA ASN A 21 18.96 0.27 32.21
C ASN A 21 19.42 1.47 31.38
N SER A 22 20.55 1.33 30.71
CA SER A 22 20.87 2.18 29.58
C SER A 22 19.68 2.10 28.64
N SER A 23 18.87 3.14 28.60
CA SER A 23 17.99 3.39 27.48
C SER A 23 18.89 3.44 26.26
N LEU A 24 19.01 2.31 25.56
CA LEU A 24 19.52 2.30 24.21
C LEU A 24 18.55 3.23 23.49
N ALA A 25 19.03 4.37 23.06
CA ALA A 25 18.28 5.20 22.14
C ALA A 25 18.02 4.28 20.94
N GLU A 26 16.75 3.94 20.73
CA GLU A 26 16.31 3.22 19.55
C GLU A 26 16.70 4.12 18.39
N GLU A 27 17.62 3.65 17.56
CA GLU A 27 18.04 4.37 16.37
C GLU A 27 16.79 4.48 15.52
N ILE A 28 16.22 5.68 15.45
CA ILE A 28 15.05 5.94 14.62
C ILE A 28 15.52 5.80 13.19
N ASP A 29 15.08 4.74 12.50
CA ASP A 29 15.36 4.55 11.09
C ASP A 29 14.98 5.83 10.33
N GLU A 30 15.95 6.42 9.66
CA GLU A 30 15.73 7.63 8.90
C GLU A 30 14.83 7.33 7.71
N ILE A 31 13.68 8.02 7.62
CA ILE A 31 12.73 7.83 6.52
C ILE A 31 13.28 8.54 5.27
N VAL A 32 13.51 7.75 4.23
CA VAL A 32 13.99 8.19 2.92
C VAL A 32 12.82 8.22 1.93
N VAL A 33 12.79 9.20 1.04
CA VAL A 33 11.83 9.27 -0.07
C VAL A 33 12.38 8.50 -1.27
N GLU A 34 11.55 7.61 -1.80
CA GLU A 34 11.89 6.67 -2.89
C GLU A 34 11.48 7.17 -4.28
N ALA A 35 10.44 8.01 -4.37
CA ALA A 35 9.96 8.55 -5.65
C ALA A 35 10.92 9.54 -6.32
N ASN A 36 12.01 9.89 -5.67
CA ASN A 36 13.04 10.76 -6.22
C ASN A 36 14.02 9.99 -7.11
N TRP A 37 14.53 10.65 -8.17
CA TRP A 37 15.64 10.13 -8.97
C TRP A 37 16.93 9.88 -8.15
N ARG A 38 17.00 10.46 -6.96
CA ARG A 38 18.05 10.25 -5.96
C ARG A 38 17.38 10.07 -4.63
N GLU A 39 17.84 9.12 -3.86
CA GLU A 39 17.43 8.96 -2.46
C GLU A 39 17.66 10.29 -1.73
N ALA A 40 16.61 10.79 -1.10
CA ALA A 40 16.65 12.04 -0.33
C ALA A 40 15.99 11.79 1.02
N LYS A 41 16.47 12.47 2.04
CA LYS A 41 15.81 12.45 3.35
C LYS A 41 14.55 13.26 3.29
N VAL A 42 13.51 12.84 4.00
CA VAL A 42 12.23 13.57 4.06
C VAL A 42 12.43 15.03 4.46
N ILE A 43 13.37 15.31 5.34
CA ILE A 43 13.68 16.68 5.80
C ILE A 43 14.32 17.56 4.71
N GLU A 44 14.92 16.96 3.70
CA GLU A 44 15.56 17.65 2.56
C GLU A 44 14.60 17.80 1.38
N GLU A 45 13.38 17.25 1.49
CA GLU A 45 12.38 17.30 0.44
C GLU A 45 11.68 18.65 0.42
N ASP A 46 11.74 19.34 -0.71
CA ASP A 46 11.11 20.65 -0.92
C ASP A 46 9.57 20.57 -1.02
N SER A 47 9.05 19.36 -1.23
CA SER A 47 7.62 19.13 -1.41
C SER A 47 6.96 18.67 -0.10
N SER A 48 5.69 19.03 0.10
CA SER A 48 4.90 18.49 1.20
C SER A 48 4.56 17.02 0.92
N VAL A 49 5.24 16.10 1.57
CA VAL A 49 5.05 14.65 1.44
C VAL A 49 4.46 14.05 2.71
N ILE A 50 3.61 13.05 2.55
CA ILE A 50 3.15 12.16 3.62
C ILE A 50 3.66 10.77 3.28
N ILE A 51 4.24 10.10 4.26
CA ILE A 51 4.79 8.76 4.11
C ILE A 51 4.04 7.80 5.03
N LEU A 52 3.49 6.74 4.44
CA LEU A 52 2.97 5.58 5.15
C LEU A 52 4.01 4.47 5.04
N ASN A 53 4.71 4.22 6.13
CA ASN A 53 5.76 3.22 6.17
C ASN A 53 5.20 1.79 6.36
N LYS A 54 6.07 0.80 6.22
CA LYS A 54 5.73 -0.62 6.34
C LYS A 54 5.04 -0.98 7.66
N GLU A 55 5.34 -0.29 8.75
CA GLU A 55 4.77 -0.58 10.07
C GLU A 55 3.31 -0.17 10.15
N LEU A 56 2.97 1.02 9.65
CA LEU A 56 1.59 1.46 9.48
C LEU A 56 0.82 0.52 8.56
N LEU A 57 1.39 0.19 7.41
CA LEU A 57 0.77 -0.68 6.41
C LEU A 57 0.53 -2.11 6.92
N LYS A 58 1.42 -2.62 7.78
CA LYS A 58 1.29 -3.94 8.39
C LYS A 58 0.12 -4.01 9.36
N ASN A 59 -0.14 -2.95 10.10
CA ASN A 59 -1.19 -2.90 11.11
C ASN A 59 -2.59 -2.69 10.50
N GLU A 60 -2.68 -2.26 9.24
CA GLU A 60 -3.95 -2.10 8.55
C GLU A 60 -4.50 -3.45 8.07
N PRO A 61 -5.73 -3.83 8.47
CA PRO A 61 -6.30 -5.11 8.11
C PRO A 61 -6.68 -5.20 6.63
N ILE A 62 -7.06 -4.09 6.02
CA ILE A 62 -7.50 -4.03 4.63
C ILE A 62 -6.34 -3.61 3.74
N LYS A 63 -5.97 -4.45 2.78
CA LYS A 63 -4.80 -4.27 1.94
C LYS A 63 -5.15 -3.67 0.58
N ASN A 64 -5.88 -2.54 0.59
CA ASN A 64 -6.08 -1.72 -0.61
C ASN A 64 -5.79 -0.24 -0.31
N PHE A 65 -5.42 0.52 -1.34
CA PHE A 65 -5.04 1.92 -1.17
C PHE A 65 -6.22 2.80 -0.71
N GLU A 66 -7.43 2.52 -1.15
CA GLU A 66 -8.63 3.29 -0.79
C GLU A 66 -8.85 3.32 0.73
N SER A 67 -8.60 2.21 1.39
CA SER A 67 -8.75 2.09 2.85
C SER A 67 -7.74 2.94 3.61
N LEU A 68 -6.61 3.30 3.01
CA LEU A 68 -5.58 4.14 3.61
C LEU A 68 -5.83 5.63 3.37
N SER A 69 -6.74 5.99 2.46
CA SER A 69 -6.98 7.40 2.09
C SER A 69 -7.38 8.27 3.29
N TYR A 70 -8.04 7.70 4.30
CA TYR A 70 -8.43 8.42 5.52
C TYR A 70 -7.22 8.82 6.40
N LEU A 71 -6.07 8.15 6.26
CA LEU A 71 -4.83 8.50 6.95
C LEU A 71 -4.13 9.71 6.31
N ILE A 72 -4.57 10.12 5.13
CA ILE A 72 -3.89 11.14 4.33
C ILE A 72 -4.76 12.41 4.29
N PRO A 73 -4.42 13.47 5.03
CA PRO A 73 -5.20 14.69 5.04
C PRO A 73 -5.34 15.33 3.67
N ASN A 74 -6.57 15.71 3.32
CA ASN A 74 -6.95 16.33 2.04
C ASN A 74 -6.73 15.43 0.81
N LEU A 75 -6.66 14.13 0.99
CA LEU A 75 -6.80 13.16 -0.08
C LEU A 75 -8.24 12.70 -0.14
N ASN A 76 -8.85 12.79 -1.31
CA ASN A 76 -10.15 12.22 -1.62
C ASN A 76 -10.02 11.35 -2.86
N PHE A 77 -11.00 10.50 -3.07
CA PHE A 77 -11.08 9.72 -4.31
C PHE A 77 -12.52 9.68 -4.83
N SER A 78 -12.64 9.38 -6.10
CA SER A 78 -13.90 9.06 -6.74
C SER A 78 -13.79 7.74 -7.50
N ALA A 79 -14.85 6.97 -7.42
CA ALA A 79 -15.01 5.72 -8.13
C ALA A 79 -16.09 5.91 -9.18
N SER A 80 -15.87 5.42 -10.39
CA SER A 80 -16.92 5.27 -11.40
C SER A 80 -17.52 3.87 -11.38
N ASP A 81 -16.95 2.98 -10.61
CA ASP A 81 -17.29 1.58 -10.48
C ASP A 81 -17.00 1.06 -9.05
N SER A 82 -16.55 -0.16 -8.92
CA SER A 82 -16.27 -0.80 -7.61
C SER A 82 -15.04 -0.26 -6.91
N ARG A 83 -14.14 0.44 -7.62
CA ARG A 83 -12.84 0.88 -7.11
C ARG A 83 -12.60 2.37 -7.29
N ALA A 84 -11.77 2.96 -6.40
CA ALA A 84 -11.25 4.29 -6.56
C ALA A 84 -10.39 4.38 -7.82
N ARG A 85 -10.69 5.32 -8.69
CA ARG A 85 -10.02 5.48 -9.97
C ARG A 85 -9.34 6.82 -10.11
N TYR A 86 -9.94 7.85 -9.56
CA TYR A 86 -9.47 9.22 -9.61
C TYR A 86 -9.24 9.74 -8.19
N PHE A 87 -8.12 10.39 -7.99
CA PHE A 87 -7.75 10.96 -6.70
C PHE A 87 -7.77 12.49 -6.78
N GLN A 88 -8.12 13.13 -5.68
CA GLN A 88 -8.06 14.57 -5.54
C GLN A 88 -7.18 14.90 -4.34
N ILE A 89 -6.20 15.78 -4.54
CA ILE A 89 -5.32 16.30 -3.51
C ILE A 89 -5.61 17.78 -3.32
N ARG A 90 -5.93 18.20 -2.10
CA ARG A 90 -6.32 19.58 -1.79
C ARG A 90 -7.48 20.09 -2.65
N GLY A 91 -8.39 19.21 -3.03
CA GLY A 91 -9.56 19.53 -3.85
C GLY A 91 -9.29 19.56 -5.37
N ILE A 92 -8.06 19.37 -5.82
CA ILE A 92 -7.69 19.34 -7.24
C ILE A 92 -7.59 17.90 -7.71
N GLY A 93 -8.27 17.56 -8.80
CA GLY A 93 -8.30 16.24 -9.42
C GLY A 93 -9.63 15.92 -10.08
N GLU A 94 -9.64 14.91 -10.93
CA GLU A 94 -10.82 14.45 -11.66
C GLU A 94 -11.79 13.72 -10.71
N ARG A 95 -13.09 13.79 -11.04
CA ARG A 95 -14.15 13.11 -10.29
C ARG A 95 -14.84 12.01 -11.10
N SER A 96 -14.62 12.00 -12.41
CA SER A 96 -15.20 10.98 -13.29
C SER A 96 -14.42 10.86 -14.60
N GLY A 97 -14.54 9.71 -15.28
CA GLY A 97 -13.98 9.49 -16.61
C GLY A 97 -14.64 10.32 -17.71
N TYR A 98 -15.80 10.93 -17.44
CA TYR A 98 -16.50 11.78 -18.39
C TYR A 98 -15.87 13.18 -18.57
N GLN A 99 -14.93 13.54 -17.75
CA GLN A 99 -14.24 14.82 -17.83
C GLN A 99 -13.25 14.90 -19.02
N GLY A 100 -13.00 13.78 -19.69
CA GLY A 100 -12.29 13.75 -20.97
C GLY A 100 -10.81 14.14 -20.93
N THR A 101 -10.20 14.11 -19.77
CA THR A 101 -8.78 14.43 -19.61
C THR A 101 -7.89 13.26 -20.01
N PRO A 102 -6.97 13.42 -20.97
CA PRO A 102 -6.01 12.38 -21.32
C PRO A 102 -4.98 12.15 -20.19
N ASN A 103 -4.76 13.14 -19.34
CA ASN A 103 -3.81 13.11 -18.23
C ASN A 103 -4.53 13.41 -16.93
N THR A 104 -4.31 12.60 -15.91
CA THR A 104 -4.89 12.82 -14.58
C THR A 104 -4.12 13.92 -13.85
N SER A 105 -4.82 14.73 -13.06
CA SER A 105 -4.18 15.79 -12.25
C SER A 105 -3.34 15.22 -11.10
N VAL A 106 -3.67 14.02 -10.62
CA VAL A 106 -2.90 13.28 -9.61
C VAL A 106 -2.25 12.08 -10.29
N GLY A 107 -0.92 12.04 -10.23
CA GLY A 107 -0.15 10.89 -10.67
C GLY A 107 -0.29 9.72 -9.72
N PHE A 108 -0.26 8.49 -10.26
CA PHE A 108 -0.32 7.28 -9.47
C PHE A 108 0.68 6.26 -10.02
N LEU A 109 1.75 6.01 -9.26
CA LEU A 109 2.81 5.11 -9.67
C LEU A 109 2.91 3.94 -8.69
N ILE A 110 3.20 2.76 -9.25
CA ILE A 110 3.60 1.58 -8.49
C ILE A 110 4.93 1.10 -9.05
N ASP A 111 5.98 1.11 -8.26
CA ASP A 111 7.34 0.71 -8.68
C ASP A 111 7.77 1.38 -10.00
N ASP A 112 7.57 2.69 -10.12
CA ASP A 112 7.89 3.52 -11.30
C ASP A 112 7.02 3.27 -12.55
N ILE A 113 6.03 2.39 -12.49
CA ILE A 113 5.06 2.20 -13.56
C ILE A 113 3.87 3.12 -13.34
N ASP A 114 3.48 3.85 -14.39
CA ASP A 114 2.36 4.80 -14.34
C ASP A 114 1.00 4.07 -14.43
N TYR A 115 0.24 4.13 -13.36
CA TYR A 115 -1.14 3.66 -13.24
C TYR A 115 -2.12 4.82 -13.02
N SER A 116 -1.77 6.02 -13.46
CA SER A 116 -2.64 7.19 -13.34
C SER A 116 -3.98 6.95 -14.01
N GLY A 117 -5.08 7.23 -13.31
CA GLY A 117 -6.43 6.90 -13.75
C GLY A 117 -6.83 5.43 -13.58
N GLN A 118 -5.98 4.59 -13.01
CA GLN A 118 -6.23 3.18 -12.71
C GLN A 118 -5.87 2.81 -11.26
N GLY A 119 -5.65 3.78 -10.39
CA GLY A 119 -5.12 3.59 -9.03
C GLY A 119 -5.85 2.59 -8.15
N GLY A 120 -7.12 2.28 -8.46
CA GLY A 120 -7.91 1.30 -7.72
C GLY A 120 -7.39 -0.14 -7.77
N ILE A 121 -6.44 -0.44 -8.65
CA ILE A 121 -5.79 -1.77 -8.74
C ILE A 121 -4.75 -2.01 -7.65
N ALA A 122 -4.40 -0.97 -6.87
CA ALA A 122 -3.30 -1.05 -5.92
C ALA A 122 -3.67 -1.87 -4.68
N THR A 123 -3.04 -3.03 -4.53
CA THR A 123 -2.97 -3.72 -3.25
C THR A 123 -1.83 -3.17 -2.40
N THR A 124 -2.02 -3.10 -1.09
CA THR A 124 -0.98 -2.71 -0.12
C THR A 124 -0.29 -3.91 0.54
N PHE A 125 -0.55 -5.12 0.04
CA PHE A 125 0.16 -6.30 0.47
C PHE A 125 1.59 -6.31 -0.09
N ASP A 126 2.54 -6.60 0.79
CA ASP A 126 3.97 -6.62 0.46
C ASP A 126 4.49 -5.30 -0.11
N VAL A 127 3.96 -4.19 0.42
CA VAL A 127 4.39 -2.82 0.15
C VAL A 127 5.33 -2.37 1.25
N ASP A 128 6.40 -1.71 0.88
CA ASP A 128 7.39 -1.17 1.81
C ASP A 128 7.00 0.25 2.25
N GLN A 129 6.59 1.09 1.29
CA GLN A 129 6.28 2.49 1.56
C GLN A 129 5.24 3.04 0.57
N ILE A 130 4.41 3.96 1.05
CA ILE A 130 3.52 4.77 0.21
C ILE A 130 3.84 6.23 0.49
N GLU A 131 4.10 6.98 -0.57
CA GLU A 131 4.41 8.41 -0.52
C GLU A 131 3.31 9.19 -1.21
N VAL A 132 2.81 10.24 -0.57
CA VAL A 132 1.81 11.14 -1.16
C VAL A 132 2.35 12.55 -1.16
N TYR A 133 2.75 13.00 -2.33
CA TYR A 133 3.23 14.36 -2.59
C TYR A 133 2.05 15.28 -2.86
N ARG A 134 1.97 16.37 -2.11
CA ARG A 134 0.86 17.32 -2.18
C ARG A 134 1.33 18.62 -2.82
N GLY A 135 1.29 18.65 -4.14
CA GLY A 135 1.72 19.77 -4.99
C GLY A 135 2.27 19.24 -6.31
N PRO A 136 2.57 20.13 -7.26
CA PRO A 136 3.02 19.72 -8.60
C PRO A 136 4.28 18.84 -8.58
N GLN A 137 4.24 17.72 -9.28
CA GLN A 137 5.36 16.79 -9.45
C GLN A 137 5.69 16.54 -10.94
N GLY A 138 5.27 17.43 -11.82
CA GLY A 138 5.47 17.30 -13.26
C GLY A 138 6.93 17.23 -13.70
N SER A 139 7.87 17.79 -12.94
CA SER A 139 9.30 17.66 -13.21
C SER A 139 9.84 16.25 -12.99
N ARG A 140 9.16 15.44 -12.19
CA ARG A 140 9.55 14.05 -11.87
C ARG A 140 8.92 13.05 -12.83
N ILE A 141 7.62 13.16 -13.07
CA ILE A 141 6.86 12.15 -13.82
C ILE A 141 6.16 12.67 -15.07
N GLY A 142 6.33 13.95 -15.42
CA GLY A 142 5.75 14.54 -16.62
C GLY A 142 4.29 14.98 -16.44
N ALA A 143 3.39 14.54 -17.33
CA ALA A 143 2.08 15.16 -17.52
C ALA A 143 1.05 14.89 -16.42
N ASN A 144 1.18 13.79 -15.67
CA ASN A 144 0.13 13.29 -14.76
C ASN A 144 0.40 13.64 -13.29
N ALA A 145 0.75 14.86 -12.95
CA ALA A 145 1.03 15.22 -11.55
C ALA A 145 0.93 16.72 -11.26
N LEU A 146 -0.09 17.35 -11.79
CA LEU A 146 -0.33 18.77 -11.56
C LEU A 146 -0.70 19.07 -10.09
N ALA A 147 -1.53 18.23 -9.48
CA ALA A 147 -2.00 18.39 -8.10
C ALA A 147 -1.16 17.64 -7.08
N GLY A 148 -0.50 16.57 -7.51
CA GLY A 148 0.31 15.72 -6.67
C GLY A 148 0.62 14.37 -7.26
N LEU A 149 1.30 13.56 -6.48
CA LEU A 149 1.73 12.21 -6.85
C LEU A 149 1.45 11.26 -5.69
N ILE A 150 0.90 10.09 -6.00
CA ILE A 150 0.84 8.94 -5.13
C ILE A 150 1.86 7.93 -5.67
N TYR A 151 2.84 7.57 -4.85
CA TYR A 151 3.88 6.61 -5.20
C TYR A 151 3.85 5.44 -4.25
N ILE A 152 3.72 4.24 -4.77
CA ILE A 152 3.71 2.99 -4.01
C ILE A 152 4.98 2.23 -4.32
N LYS A 153 5.83 2.08 -3.33
CA LYS A 153 7.03 1.26 -3.39
C LYS A 153 6.70 -0.11 -2.82
N THR A 154 6.76 -1.12 -3.64
CA THR A 154 6.63 -2.50 -3.17
C THR A 154 7.98 -3.04 -2.71
N LYS A 155 7.96 -4.03 -1.85
CA LYS A 155 9.18 -4.57 -1.27
C LYS A 155 10.12 -5.13 -2.34
N ASP A 156 11.39 -4.77 -2.25
CA ASP A 156 12.44 -5.22 -3.18
C ASP A 156 13.01 -6.60 -2.79
N PRO A 157 13.68 -7.29 -3.70
CA PRO A 157 14.45 -8.51 -3.39
C PRO A 157 15.54 -8.24 -2.34
N THR A 158 15.72 -9.17 -1.40
CA THR A 158 16.62 -9.06 -0.25
C THR A 158 17.87 -9.92 -0.37
N GLU A 159 18.91 -9.59 0.42
CA GLU A 159 20.17 -10.34 0.48
C GLU A 159 20.05 -11.69 1.20
N GLU A 160 18.98 -11.87 1.99
CA GLU A 160 18.70 -13.06 2.72
C GLU A 160 17.29 -13.55 2.37
N PHE A 161 17.05 -14.85 2.50
CA PHE A 161 15.73 -15.40 2.27
C PHE A 161 14.77 -14.93 3.38
N GLU A 162 13.69 -14.31 2.97
CA GLU A 162 12.61 -13.90 3.86
C GLU A 162 11.25 -14.17 3.26
N GLY A 163 10.25 -14.31 4.11
CA GLY A 163 8.88 -14.53 3.68
C GLY A 163 7.87 -13.96 4.65
N THR A 164 6.70 -13.65 4.15
CA THR A 164 5.53 -13.27 4.93
C THR A 164 4.30 -13.96 4.39
N SER A 165 3.37 -14.26 5.29
CA SER A 165 2.06 -14.79 4.91
C SER A 165 0.98 -14.11 5.74
N GLU A 166 -0.18 -13.89 5.13
CA GLU A 166 -1.32 -13.25 5.75
C GLU A 166 -2.59 -14.01 5.40
N ILE A 167 -3.45 -14.23 6.38
CA ILE A 167 -4.81 -14.75 6.19
C ILE A 167 -5.74 -13.83 6.96
N MET A 168 -6.82 -13.39 6.31
CA MET A 168 -7.86 -12.57 6.91
C MET A 168 -9.23 -13.16 6.63
N ILE A 169 -10.07 -13.16 7.66
CA ILE A 169 -11.49 -13.53 7.57
C ILE A 169 -12.29 -12.38 8.17
N GLY A 170 -13.31 -11.94 7.48
CA GLY A 170 -14.13 -10.80 7.89
C GLY A 170 -15.61 -10.97 7.62
N THR A 171 -16.37 -9.91 7.86
CA THR A 171 -17.80 -9.84 7.54
C THR A 171 -18.04 -9.91 6.04
N TYR A 172 -19.28 -10.14 5.65
CA TYR A 172 -19.71 -10.22 4.22
C TYR A 172 -18.94 -11.27 3.42
N GLY A 173 -18.64 -12.44 4.03
CA GLY A 173 -17.91 -13.50 3.36
C GLY A 173 -16.46 -13.16 3.03
N THR A 174 -15.90 -12.08 3.59
CA THR A 174 -14.53 -11.64 3.29
C THR A 174 -13.52 -12.71 3.68
N ARG A 175 -12.69 -13.08 2.72
CA ARG A 175 -11.58 -14.02 2.87
C ARG A 175 -10.42 -13.51 2.04
N SER A 176 -9.31 -13.28 2.69
CA SER A 176 -8.09 -12.82 2.03
C SER A 176 -6.92 -13.71 2.42
N SER A 177 -6.07 -13.99 1.46
CA SER A 177 -4.83 -14.72 1.70
C SER A 177 -3.72 -14.10 0.86
N GLY A 178 -2.55 -13.98 1.45
CA GLY A 178 -1.37 -13.47 0.78
C GLY A 178 -0.13 -14.23 1.21
N VAL A 179 0.78 -14.42 0.30
CA VAL A 179 2.12 -14.94 0.56
C VAL A 179 3.13 -14.17 -0.27
N ALA A 180 4.21 -13.76 0.36
CA ALA A 180 5.34 -13.17 -0.33
C ALA A 180 6.63 -13.77 0.22
N PHE A 181 7.57 -14.07 -0.66
CA PHE A 181 8.88 -14.59 -0.29
C PHE A 181 9.92 -14.20 -1.34
N GLY A 182 11.15 -14.17 -0.92
CA GLY A 182 12.27 -13.83 -1.80
C GLY A 182 13.61 -13.96 -1.11
N GLY A 183 14.66 -13.76 -1.88
CA GLY A 183 16.05 -13.86 -1.46
C GLY A 183 16.97 -14.10 -2.63
N PRO A 184 18.23 -14.47 -2.40
CA PRO A 184 19.18 -14.79 -3.46
C PRO A 184 18.84 -16.11 -4.14
N LEU A 185 19.02 -16.17 -5.47
CA LEU A 185 18.91 -17.40 -6.28
C LEU A 185 20.24 -18.13 -6.43
N SER A 186 21.36 -17.44 -6.13
CA SER A 186 22.72 -17.96 -6.30
C SER A 186 23.56 -17.71 -5.05
N ASP A 187 24.57 -18.54 -4.84
CA ASP A 187 25.47 -18.44 -3.67
C ASP A 187 26.24 -17.10 -3.62
N ASN A 188 26.55 -16.52 -4.78
CA ASN A 188 27.24 -15.22 -4.90
C ASN A 188 26.26 -14.02 -4.77
N LYS A 189 24.95 -14.30 -4.61
CA LYS A 189 23.89 -13.29 -4.44
C LYS A 189 23.75 -12.28 -5.59
N ASP A 190 24.28 -12.58 -6.77
CA ASP A 190 24.17 -11.69 -7.94
C ASP A 190 22.75 -11.60 -8.46
N ILE A 191 21.94 -12.65 -8.26
CA ILE A 191 20.54 -12.68 -8.66
C ILE A 191 19.69 -12.84 -7.42
N LYS A 192 18.76 -11.90 -7.24
CA LYS A 192 17.81 -11.88 -6.14
C LYS A 192 16.40 -11.79 -6.70
N TYR A 193 15.45 -12.38 -6.02
CA TYR A 193 14.04 -12.36 -6.44
C TYR A 193 13.11 -12.07 -5.26
N ARG A 194 11.91 -11.58 -5.58
CA ARG A 194 10.78 -11.50 -4.67
C ARG A 194 9.50 -11.80 -5.42
N LEU A 195 8.75 -12.78 -4.93
CA LEU A 195 7.44 -13.17 -5.43
C LEU A 195 6.39 -12.81 -4.38
N ALA A 196 5.33 -12.13 -4.78
CA ALA A 196 4.18 -11.85 -3.94
C ALA A 196 2.90 -12.25 -4.69
N ILE A 197 2.03 -12.97 -4.00
CA ILE A 197 0.73 -13.42 -4.51
C ILE A 197 -0.31 -13.09 -3.45
N ARG A 198 -1.45 -12.51 -3.86
CA ARG A 198 -2.57 -12.23 -3.00
C ARG A 198 -3.89 -12.55 -3.68
N LYS A 199 -4.83 -13.08 -2.90
CA LYS A 199 -6.22 -13.31 -3.28
C LYS A 199 -7.14 -12.68 -2.26
N ASP A 200 -8.09 -11.86 -2.72
CA ASP A 200 -9.12 -11.23 -1.91
C ASP A 200 -10.49 -11.58 -2.47
N ILE A 201 -11.38 -12.08 -1.62
CA ILE A 201 -12.77 -12.44 -1.97
C ILE A 201 -13.71 -11.81 -0.94
N SER A 202 -14.84 -11.28 -1.38
CA SER A 202 -15.93 -10.81 -0.51
C SER A 202 -17.25 -10.84 -1.26
N ASP A 203 -18.35 -11.14 -0.57
CA ASP A 203 -19.70 -11.07 -1.14
C ASP A 203 -20.15 -9.59 -1.30
N GLY A 204 -19.47 -8.65 -0.66
CA GLY A 204 -19.86 -7.25 -0.61
C GLY A 204 -20.95 -6.99 0.43
N PHE A 205 -21.15 -5.71 0.73
CA PHE A 205 -22.07 -5.29 1.81
C PHE A 205 -23.44 -4.80 1.30
N ARG A 206 -23.66 -4.80 -0.01
CA ARG A 206 -24.89 -4.32 -0.63
C ARG A 206 -25.83 -5.47 -0.95
N LYS A 207 -27.13 -5.20 -0.84
CA LYS A 207 -28.18 -6.14 -1.24
C LYS A 207 -28.97 -5.54 -2.39
N ASN A 208 -28.99 -6.21 -3.51
CA ASN A 208 -29.88 -5.86 -4.62
C ASN A 208 -31.26 -6.44 -4.33
N ILE A 209 -32.21 -5.57 -3.97
CA ILE A 209 -33.58 -5.98 -3.63
C ILE A 209 -34.46 -6.25 -4.85
N PHE A 210 -34.09 -5.67 -6.01
CA PHE A 210 -34.80 -5.95 -7.25
C PHE A 210 -34.52 -7.38 -7.75
N LEU A 211 -33.24 -7.77 -7.74
CA LEU A 211 -32.82 -9.12 -8.14
C LEU A 211 -32.88 -10.14 -7.00
N ASN A 212 -33.15 -9.70 -5.78
CA ASN A 212 -33.03 -10.50 -4.56
C ASN A 212 -31.67 -11.21 -4.42
N LYS A 213 -30.58 -10.47 -4.65
CA LYS A 213 -29.20 -10.95 -4.57
C LYS A 213 -28.40 -10.13 -3.58
N SER A 214 -27.39 -10.75 -2.94
CA SER A 214 -26.49 -10.12 -1.97
C SER A 214 -25.00 -10.16 -2.38
N ASP A 215 -24.74 -10.55 -3.62
CA ASP A 215 -23.39 -10.71 -4.19
C ASP A 215 -23.15 -9.80 -5.40
N THR A 216 -24.03 -8.82 -5.63
CA THR A 216 -23.93 -7.90 -6.76
C THR A 216 -22.85 -6.83 -6.63
N SER A 217 -22.27 -6.69 -5.45
CA SER A 217 -21.08 -5.87 -5.16
C SER A 217 -19.95 -6.71 -4.58
N LYS A 218 -19.85 -7.97 -5.00
CA LYS A 218 -18.77 -8.87 -4.60
C LYS A 218 -17.41 -8.33 -5.02
N LYS A 219 -16.35 -8.84 -4.39
CA LYS A 219 -14.97 -8.66 -4.80
C LYS A 219 -14.33 -10.00 -5.05
N ASP A 220 -13.60 -10.12 -6.14
CA ASP A 220 -12.80 -11.28 -6.47
C ASP A 220 -11.51 -10.81 -7.17
N GLU A 221 -10.49 -10.58 -6.37
CA GLU A 221 -9.27 -9.94 -6.79
C GLU A 221 -8.09 -10.88 -6.63
N THR A 222 -7.26 -10.96 -7.65
CA THR A 222 -5.99 -11.71 -7.60
C THR A 222 -4.87 -10.79 -8.05
N SER A 223 -3.80 -10.73 -7.30
CA SER A 223 -2.58 -10.02 -7.69
C SER A 223 -1.37 -10.93 -7.58
N LEU A 224 -0.50 -10.85 -8.58
CA LEU A 224 0.79 -11.51 -8.62
C LEU A 224 1.85 -10.46 -8.98
N ARG A 225 2.97 -10.49 -8.28
CA ARG A 225 4.12 -9.63 -8.58
C ARG A 225 5.40 -10.43 -8.41
N LEU A 226 6.26 -10.35 -9.42
CA LEU A 226 7.60 -10.92 -9.41
C LEU A 226 8.61 -9.80 -9.71
N LYS A 227 9.55 -9.61 -8.81
CA LYS A 227 10.73 -8.77 -9.00
C LYS A 227 11.97 -9.65 -9.09
N VAL A 228 12.86 -9.30 -9.99
CA VAL A 228 14.19 -9.92 -10.09
C VAL A 228 15.23 -8.83 -10.26
N ASP A 229 16.19 -8.81 -9.37
CA ASP A 229 17.37 -7.96 -9.42
C ASP A 229 18.56 -8.82 -9.82
N TRP A 230 19.27 -8.39 -10.87
CA TRP A 230 20.46 -9.07 -11.36
C TRP A 230 21.65 -8.10 -11.44
N ASP A 231 22.62 -8.30 -10.59
CA ASP A 231 23.87 -7.55 -10.56
C ASP A 231 24.83 -8.14 -11.64
N LEU A 232 24.80 -7.53 -12.85
CA LEU A 232 25.58 -7.97 -14.00
C LEU A 232 27.08 -7.68 -13.85
N ALA A 233 27.41 -6.55 -13.22
CA ALA A 233 28.77 -6.08 -12.96
C ALA A 233 28.75 -5.05 -11.82
N LYS A 234 29.92 -4.68 -11.30
CA LYS A 234 30.07 -3.75 -10.18
C LYS A 234 29.22 -2.46 -10.29
N ASN A 235 28.99 -1.98 -11.53
CA ASN A 235 28.24 -0.75 -11.79
C ASN A 235 27.04 -0.97 -12.74
N SER A 236 26.56 -2.21 -12.88
CA SER A 236 25.49 -2.53 -13.82
C SER A 236 24.52 -3.49 -13.17
N LYS A 237 23.29 -3.03 -12.96
CA LYS A 237 22.17 -3.81 -12.39
C LYS A 237 21.04 -3.84 -13.39
N LEU A 238 20.43 -5.00 -13.55
CA LEU A 238 19.21 -5.19 -14.32
C LEU A 238 18.08 -5.53 -13.36
N LYS A 239 16.97 -4.80 -13.48
CA LYS A 239 15.77 -5.03 -12.68
C LYS A 239 14.63 -5.45 -13.60
N PHE A 240 13.98 -6.55 -13.25
CA PHE A 240 12.76 -7.02 -13.91
C PHE A 240 11.60 -6.94 -12.95
N LEU A 241 10.49 -6.44 -13.44
CA LEU A 241 9.21 -6.44 -12.74
C LEU A 241 8.14 -7.05 -13.66
N ILE A 242 7.44 -8.06 -13.16
CA ILE A 242 6.25 -8.61 -13.76
C ILE A 242 5.12 -8.45 -12.75
N SER A 243 4.02 -7.84 -13.18
CA SER A 243 2.81 -7.69 -12.37
C SER A 243 1.61 -8.14 -13.18
N ASP A 244 0.78 -8.99 -12.59
CA ASP A 244 -0.50 -9.41 -13.13
C ASP A 244 -1.57 -9.15 -12.07
N ILE A 245 -2.64 -8.46 -12.47
CA ILE A 245 -3.72 -8.04 -11.57
C ILE A 245 -5.03 -8.36 -12.27
N ASP A 246 -5.78 -9.29 -11.70
CA ASP A 246 -7.11 -9.68 -12.18
C ASP A 246 -8.16 -9.25 -11.15
N LEU A 247 -9.09 -8.38 -11.58
CA LEU A 247 -10.19 -7.86 -10.77
C LEU A 247 -11.52 -8.26 -11.42
N ASP A 248 -12.33 -9.05 -10.72
CA ASP A 248 -13.72 -9.37 -11.10
C ASP A 248 -14.67 -8.80 -10.03
N ASP A 249 -14.77 -7.48 -10.04
CA ASP A 249 -15.54 -6.70 -9.07
C ASP A 249 -16.76 -6.06 -9.75
N PRO A 250 -17.93 -6.69 -9.78
CA PRO A 250 -19.13 -6.05 -10.28
C PRO A 250 -19.49 -4.83 -9.43
N ALA A 251 -19.91 -3.77 -10.11
CA ALA A 251 -20.33 -2.55 -9.45
C ALA A 251 -21.88 -2.49 -9.37
N ASP A 252 -22.41 -2.62 -8.19
CA ASP A 252 -23.82 -2.34 -7.89
C ASP A 252 -23.89 -1.23 -6.84
N ILE A 253 -23.61 0.00 -7.28
CA ILE A 253 -23.40 1.16 -6.40
C ILE A 253 -24.58 2.11 -6.35
N TRP A 254 -25.55 1.97 -7.23
CA TRP A 254 -26.66 2.90 -7.33
C TRP A 254 -27.75 2.60 -6.30
N THR A 255 -27.92 3.52 -5.37
CA THR A 255 -29.02 3.51 -4.39
C THR A 255 -29.85 4.79 -4.55
N ILE A 256 -31.18 4.70 -4.38
CA ILE A 256 -32.07 5.84 -4.49
C ILE A 256 -32.09 6.65 -3.20
N ASP A 257 -31.96 5.97 -2.06
CA ASP A 257 -32.19 6.53 -0.72
C ASP A 257 -30.92 6.56 0.14
N GLY A 258 -29.76 6.28 -0.45
CA GLY A 258 -28.48 6.19 0.29
C GLY A 258 -28.37 4.99 1.23
N SER A 259 -29.33 4.05 1.19
CA SER A 259 -29.26 2.80 1.95
C SER A 259 -28.23 1.82 1.34
N LEU A 260 -28.04 0.69 1.99
CA LEU A 260 -27.23 -0.42 1.45
C LEU A 260 -27.99 -1.26 0.42
N ASN A 261 -29.25 -0.94 0.14
CA ASN A 261 -30.06 -1.63 -0.85
C ASN A 261 -29.89 -0.99 -2.22
N THR A 262 -29.73 -1.81 -3.24
CA THR A 262 -29.64 -1.40 -4.63
C THR A 262 -30.83 -1.90 -5.43
N LEU A 263 -31.12 -1.26 -6.54
CA LEU A 263 -32.28 -1.54 -7.40
C LEU A 263 -31.88 -1.77 -8.86
N SER A 264 -30.60 -1.91 -9.16
CA SER A 264 -30.13 -2.12 -10.53
C SER A 264 -30.67 -3.43 -11.11
N ASP A 265 -31.23 -3.37 -12.32
CA ASP A 265 -31.63 -4.54 -13.10
C ASP A 265 -30.42 -5.21 -13.79
N ARG A 266 -29.30 -4.52 -13.87
CA ARG A 266 -28.06 -4.95 -14.52
C ARG A 266 -26.82 -4.64 -13.68
N PRO A 267 -26.68 -5.23 -12.47
CA PRO A 267 -25.47 -5.09 -11.70
C PRO A 267 -24.31 -5.72 -12.49
N GLY A 268 -23.20 -5.02 -12.55
CA GLY A 268 -22.00 -5.51 -13.23
C GLY A 268 -21.83 -5.05 -14.68
N MET A 269 -22.69 -4.18 -15.22
CA MET A 269 -22.38 -3.51 -16.49
C MET A 269 -21.11 -2.65 -16.40
N ASP A 270 -20.74 -2.24 -15.20
CA ASP A 270 -19.55 -1.46 -14.89
C ASP A 270 -18.41 -2.32 -14.31
N SER A 271 -18.48 -3.65 -14.44
CA SER A 271 -17.39 -4.52 -13.99
C SER A 271 -16.14 -4.22 -14.81
N GLN A 272 -15.09 -3.78 -14.14
CA GLN A 272 -13.80 -3.65 -14.77
C GLN A 272 -13.05 -4.97 -14.63
N ARG A 273 -12.85 -5.61 -15.75
CA ARG A 273 -11.87 -6.70 -15.88
C ARG A 273 -10.60 -6.09 -16.45
N THR A 274 -9.64 -5.83 -15.57
CA THR A 274 -8.33 -5.35 -15.99
C THR A 274 -7.38 -6.56 -15.99
N LYS A 275 -7.02 -7.00 -17.20
CA LYS A 275 -5.96 -7.98 -17.41
C LYS A 275 -4.74 -7.29 -17.93
#